data_840d0d8d23c9da7f1766d7a02d4798f5
#
_entry.id   840d0d8d23c9da7f1766d7a02d4798f5
#
_cell.length_a   1.000
_cell.length_b   1.000
_cell.length_c   1.000
_cell.angle_alpha   90.00
_cell.angle_beta   90.00
_cell.angle_gamma   90.00
#
_symmetry.space_group_name_H-M   'P 1'
#
loop_
_entity.id
_entity.type
_entity.pdbx_description
1 polymer ?
#
loop_
_entity_poly.entity_id
_entity_poly.type
_entity_poly.pdbx_seq_one_letter_code
_entity_poly.pdbx_strand_id
1 'polypeptide(L)'
;MPRPPKVDVSEEFLQALREGAAIMRGEMEPARVHLPPDVPDVRAMRTRLGLSREAFAERFGLKVGAVREWEQGLRRPDPAARTLLKVIEAAPDLVERVVREAA
;
A
#
# COMPACT_ATOMS: atom_id res chain seq x y z
N MET A 1 21.70 38.96 5.58
CA MET A 1 21.65 37.51 5.56
C MET A 1 21.59 37.01 4.12
N PRO A 2 22.58 36.26 3.70
CA PRO A 2 22.51 35.76 2.34
C PRO A 2 21.31 34.85 2.21
N ARG A 3 20.50 35.09 1.21
CA ARG A 3 19.46 34.19 0.85
C ARG A 3 20.07 32.82 0.51
N PRO A 4 19.48 31.72 0.97
CA PRO A 4 19.88 30.43 0.42
C PRO A 4 19.78 30.51 -1.10
N PRO A 5 20.64 29.79 -1.83
CA PRO A 5 20.57 29.82 -3.29
C PRO A 5 19.13 29.55 -3.70
N LYS A 6 18.62 30.46 -4.51
CA LYS A 6 17.27 30.35 -5.03
C LYS A 6 17.24 29.12 -5.89
N VAL A 7 16.73 28.06 -5.33
CA VAL A 7 16.31 26.92 -6.14
C VAL A 7 15.17 27.44 -6.98
N ASP A 8 15.35 27.51 -8.29
CA ASP A 8 14.27 27.81 -9.20
C ASP A 8 13.27 26.66 -9.09
N VAL A 9 12.30 26.91 -8.23
CA VAL A 9 11.27 25.91 -7.97
C VAL A 9 10.21 26.12 -9.03
N SER A 10 10.21 25.27 -10.04
CA SER A 10 9.18 25.28 -11.06
C SER A 10 7.82 24.94 -10.44
N GLU A 11 6.75 25.38 -11.10
CA GLU A 11 5.40 25.00 -10.68
C GLU A 11 5.24 23.47 -10.63
N GLU A 12 5.89 22.78 -11.53
CA GLU A 12 5.88 21.31 -11.56
C GLU A 12 6.52 20.73 -10.31
N PHE A 13 7.64 21.30 -9.86
CA PHE A 13 8.31 20.85 -8.65
C PHE A 13 7.46 21.13 -7.41
N LEU A 14 6.85 22.32 -7.32
CA LEU A 14 5.95 22.66 -6.23
C LEU A 14 4.74 21.74 -6.19
N GLN A 15 4.21 21.44 -7.35
CA GLN A 15 3.08 20.50 -7.46
C GLN A 15 3.47 19.11 -6.97
N ALA A 16 4.65 18.64 -7.36
CA ALA A 16 5.16 17.35 -6.91
C ALA A 16 5.32 17.31 -5.38
N LEU A 17 5.82 18.38 -4.79
CA LEU A 17 5.94 18.47 -3.32
C LEU A 17 4.56 18.44 -2.64
N ARG A 18 3.59 19.17 -3.18
CA ARG A 18 2.24 19.19 -2.64
C ARG A 18 1.58 17.81 -2.73
N GLU A 19 1.75 17.15 -3.86
CA GLU A 19 1.23 15.79 -4.06
C GLU A 19 1.89 14.80 -3.11
N GLY A 20 3.20 14.87 -2.94
CA GLY A 20 3.92 14.02 -1.99
C GLY A 20 3.43 14.23 -0.56
N ALA A 21 3.25 15.49 -0.16
CA ALA A 21 2.73 15.80 1.16
C ALA A 21 1.29 15.31 1.35
N ALA A 22 0.45 15.46 0.33
CA ALA A 22 -0.93 14.97 0.37
C ALA A 22 -0.98 13.45 0.50
N ILE A 23 -0.13 12.74 -0.22
CA ILE A 23 -0.02 11.28 -0.14
C ILE A 23 0.39 10.86 1.28
N MET A 24 1.36 11.53 1.87
CA MET A 24 1.81 11.24 3.23
C MET A 24 0.72 11.47 4.27
N ARG A 25 -0.16 12.45 4.02
CA ARG A 25 -1.30 12.72 4.89
C ARG A 25 -2.52 11.85 4.58
N GLY A 26 -2.46 11.03 3.54
CA GLY A 26 -3.59 10.22 3.12
C GLY A 26 -4.69 11.00 2.41
N GLU A 27 -4.41 12.23 1.99
CA GLU A 27 -5.38 13.10 1.33
C GLU A 27 -5.48 12.83 -0.16
N MET A 28 -4.49 12.18 -0.72
CA MET A 28 -4.37 11.95 -2.16
C MET A 28 -3.78 10.58 -2.41
N GLU A 29 -4.31 9.89 -3.40
CA GLU A 29 -3.72 8.63 -3.82
C GLU A 29 -2.44 8.87 -4.63
N PRO A 30 -1.39 8.07 -4.42
CA PRO A 30 -0.21 8.14 -5.28
C PRO A 30 -0.57 7.79 -6.73
N ALA A 31 0.31 8.13 -7.66
CA ALA A 31 0.16 7.74 -9.04
C ALA A 31 -0.20 6.26 -9.12
N ARG A 32 -1.23 5.96 -9.89
CA ARG A 32 -1.79 4.62 -9.93
C ARG A 32 -0.78 3.62 -10.48
N VAL A 33 -0.42 2.65 -9.66
CA VAL A 33 0.40 1.54 -10.08
C VAL A 33 -0.45 0.64 -10.97
N HIS A 34 0.07 0.30 -12.15
CA HIS A 34 -0.61 -0.62 -13.03
C HIS A 34 -0.48 -2.03 -12.49
N LEU A 35 -1.60 -2.61 -12.05
CA LEU A 35 -1.64 -3.98 -11.56
C LEU A 35 -2.17 -4.90 -12.65
N PRO A 36 -1.54 -6.07 -12.86
CA PRO A 36 -2.12 -7.09 -13.73
C PRO A 36 -3.51 -7.50 -13.24
N PRO A 37 -4.41 -7.90 -14.14
CA PRO A 37 -5.80 -8.21 -13.76
C PRO A 37 -5.94 -9.35 -12.73
N ASP A 38 -4.94 -10.22 -12.64
CA ASP A 38 -4.95 -11.35 -11.71
C ASP A 38 -4.35 -11.02 -10.33
N VAL A 39 -3.84 -9.80 -10.16
CA VAL A 39 -3.23 -9.37 -8.90
C VAL A 39 -4.24 -8.53 -8.11
N PRO A 40 -4.64 -8.97 -6.91
CA PRO A 40 -5.54 -8.18 -6.07
C PRO A 40 -4.91 -6.85 -5.67
N ASP A 41 -5.73 -5.82 -5.57
CA ASP A 41 -5.29 -4.49 -5.13
C ASP A 41 -5.22 -4.47 -3.60
N VAL A 42 -4.03 -4.73 -3.07
CA VAL A 42 -3.80 -4.83 -1.63
C VAL A 42 -4.11 -3.53 -0.91
N ARG A 43 -3.74 -2.41 -1.52
CA ARG A 43 -4.02 -1.10 -0.92
C ARG A 43 -5.51 -0.84 -0.78
N ALA A 44 -6.27 -1.13 -1.82
CA ALA A 44 -7.72 -0.98 -1.78
C ALA A 44 -8.34 -1.90 -0.72
N MET A 45 -7.85 -3.14 -0.62
CA MET A 45 -8.32 -4.10 0.37
C MET A 45 -8.11 -3.59 1.80
N ARG A 46 -6.88 -3.17 2.14
CA ARG A 46 -6.61 -2.70 3.49
C ARG A 46 -7.32 -1.39 3.82
N THR A 47 -7.44 -0.50 2.85
CA THR A 47 -8.17 0.76 3.03
C THR A 47 -9.63 0.50 3.33
N ARG A 48 -10.24 -0.45 2.62
CA ARG A 48 -11.63 -0.86 2.86
C ARG A 48 -11.82 -1.41 4.27
N LEU A 49 -10.81 -2.13 4.77
CA LEU A 49 -10.83 -2.68 6.13
C LEU A 49 -10.40 -1.66 7.20
N GLY A 50 -9.96 -0.47 6.79
CA GLY A 50 -9.51 0.56 7.70
C GLY A 50 -8.19 0.25 8.37
N LEU A 51 -7.30 -0.48 7.70
CA LEU A 51 -6.06 -0.97 8.29
C LEU A 51 -4.83 -0.27 7.70
N SER A 52 -3.83 -0.03 8.56
CA SER A 52 -2.49 0.33 8.12
C SER A 52 -1.81 -0.89 7.48
N ARG A 53 -0.67 -0.68 6.81
CA ARG A 53 0.11 -1.79 6.26
C ARG A 53 0.53 -2.77 7.35
N GLU A 54 0.99 -2.24 8.48
CA GLU A 54 1.45 -3.02 9.62
C GLU A 54 0.31 -3.85 10.21
N ALA A 55 -0.83 -3.23 10.42
CA ALA A 55 -2.01 -3.91 10.95
C ALA A 55 -2.54 -4.97 9.99
N PHE A 56 -2.54 -4.67 8.69
CA PHE A 56 -2.94 -5.63 7.67
C PHE A 56 -2.02 -6.85 7.65
N ALA A 57 -0.71 -6.60 7.65
CA ALA A 57 0.28 -7.66 7.65
C ALA A 57 0.15 -8.55 8.88
N GLU A 58 0.03 -7.96 10.05
CA GLU A 58 -0.11 -8.70 11.30
C GLU A 58 -1.40 -9.53 11.32
N ARG A 59 -2.51 -8.92 10.94
CA ARG A 59 -3.82 -9.58 10.98
C ARG A 59 -3.89 -10.80 10.08
N PHE A 60 -3.26 -10.74 8.91
CA PHE A 60 -3.36 -11.78 7.90
C PHE A 60 -2.08 -12.62 7.76
N GLY A 61 -1.15 -12.49 8.70
CA GLY A 61 0.05 -13.33 8.72
C GLY A 61 1.02 -13.04 7.58
N LEU A 62 1.09 -11.79 7.14
CA LEU A 62 1.95 -11.37 6.04
C LEU A 62 3.14 -10.57 6.56
N LYS A 63 4.18 -10.48 5.75
CA LYS A 63 5.32 -9.60 6.04
C LYS A 63 4.97 -8.19 5.56
N VAL A 64 5.18 -7.19 6.42
CA VAL A 64 4.87 -5.80 6.08
C VAL A 64 5.67 -5.32 4.87
N GLY A 65 6.92 -5.78 4.74
CA GLY A 65 7.75 -5.46 3.59
C GLY A 65 7.16 -5.97 2.28
N ALA A 66 6.61 -7.18 2.30
CA ALA A 66 5.95 -7.74 1.14
C ALA A 66 4.69 -6.94 0.77
N VAL A 67 3.88 -6.59 1.76
CA VAL A 67 2.67 -5.77 1.54
C VAL A 67 3.06 -4.45 0.88
N ARG A 68 4.10 -3.80 1.39
CA ARG A 68 4.58 -2.54 0.83
C ARG A 68 5.03 -2.70 -0.63
N GLU A 69 5.81 -3.72 -0.90
CA GLU A 69 6.31 -3.97 -2.25
C GLU A 69 5.17 -4.27 -3.24
N TRP A 70 4.17 -5.03 -2.82
CA TRP A 70 3.00 -5.30 -3.64
C TRP A 70 2.22 -4.01 -3.95
N GLU A 71 2.01 -3.16 -2.94
CA GLU A 71 1.29 -1.90 -3.13
C GLU A 71 2.03 -0.94 -4.05
N GLN A 72 3.35 -0.95 -3.98
CA GLN A 72 4.19 -0.07 -4.80
C GLN A 72 4.51 -0.64 -6.19
N GLY A 73 4.07 -1.85 -6.47
CA GLY A 73 4.34 -2.50 -7.74
C GLY A 73 5.79 -2.93 -7.94
N LEU A 74 6.57 -2.96 -6.85
CA LEU A 74 7.97 -3.37 -6.90
C LEU A 74 8.13 -4.88 -6.98
N ARG A 75 7.14 -5.61 -6.56
CA ARG A 75 7.15 -7.06 -6.54
C ARG A 75 5.74 -7.58 -6.77
N ARG A 76 5.62 -8.61 -7.58
CA ARG A 76 4.34 -9.30 -7.76
C ARG A 76 4.21 -10.38 -6.71
N PRO A 77 3.03 -10.53 -6.09
CA PRO A 77 2.81 -11.68 -5.21
C PRO A 77 2.91 -12.97 -6.03
N ASP A 78 3.55 -13.97 -5.45
CA ASP A 78 3.62 -15.29 -6.09
C ASP A 78 2.23 -15.95 -6.12
N PRO A 79 2.07 -17.09 -6.82
CA PRO A 79 0.74 -17.71 -6.92
C PRO A 79 0.07 -18.03 -5.59
N ALA A 80 0.83 -18.47 -4.60
CA ALA A 80 0.27 -18.77 -3.28
C ALA A 80 -0.19 -17.49 -2.58
N ALA A 81 0.62 -16.44 -2.65
CA ALA A 81 0.27 -15.13 -2.09
C ALA A 81 -0.96 -14.55 -2.78
N ARG A 82 -1.05 -14.67 -4.10
CA ARG A 82 -2.23 -14.20 -4.83
C ARG A 82 -3.50 -14.93 -4.38
N THR A 83 -3.41 -16.23 -4.20
CA THR A 83 -4.55 -17.02 -3.70
C THR A 83 -4.94 -16.56 -2.32
N LEU A 84 -3.97 -16.38 -1.42
CA LEU A 84 -4.23 -15.89 -0.08
C LEU A 84 -4.89 -14.52 -0.09
N LEU A 85 -4.39 -13.59 -0.92
CA LEU A 85 -4.99 -12.26 -1.03
C LEU A 85 -6.42 -12.32 -1.52
N LYS A 86 -6.73 -13.21 -2.45
CA LYS A 86 -8.12 -13.41 -2.92
C LYS A 86 -9.01 -13.96 -1.81
N VAL A 87 -8.50 -14.86 -0.98
CA VAL A 87 -9.24 -15.39 0.16
C VAL A 87 -9.46 -14.30 1.21
N ILE A 88 -8.47 -13.47 1.47
CA ILE A 88 -8.62 -12.31 2.36
C ILE A 88 -9.72 -11.38 1.86
N GLU A 89 -9.73 -11.12 0.56
CA GLU A 89 -10.76 -10.25 -0.04
C GLU A 89 -12.16 -10.84 0.13
N ALA A 90 -12.29 -12.15 -0.07
CA ALA A 90 -13.59 -12.83 0.00
C ALA A 90 -14.04 -13.08 1.44
N ALA A 91 -13.12 -13.40 2.34
CA ALA A 91 -13.45 -13.84 3.70
C ALA A 91 -12.36 -13.39 4.70
N PRO A 92 -12.24 -12.09 4.95
CA PRO A 92 -11.19 -11.58 5.84
C PRO A 92 -11.29 -12.14 7.26
N ASP A 93 -12.48 -12.27 7.79
CA ASP A 93 -12.68 -12.79 9.15
C ASP A 93 -12.20 -14.22 9.31
N LEU A 94 -12.41 -15.03 8.29
CA LEU A 94 -11.95 -16.41 8.29
C LEU A 94 -10.42 -16.48 8.34
N VAL A 95 -9.75 -15.70 7.51
CA VAL A 95 -8.28 -15.69 7.46
C VAL A 95 -7.72 -15.19 8.78
N GLU A 96 -8.27 -14.11 9.33
CA GLU A 96 -7.85 -13.57 10.62
C GLU A 96 -7.95 -14.64 11.72
N ARG A 97 -9.04 -15.38 11.74
CA ARG A 97 -9.24 -16.45 12.71
C ARG A 97 -8.21 -17.56 12.54
N VAL A 98 -7.96 -17.99 11.30
CA VAL A 98 -6.98 -19.05 11.01
C VAL A 98 -5.58 -18.62 11.43
N VAL A 99 -5.18 -17.40 11.13
CA VAL A 99 -3.87 -16.86 11.51
C VAL A 99 -3.74 -16.82 13.03
N ARG A 100 -4.78 -16.36 13.72
CA ARG A 100 -4.78 -16.28 15.17
C ARG A 100 -4.69 -17.65 15.83
N GLU A 101 -5.38 -18.64 15.30
CA GLU A 101 -5.35 -20.02 15.81
C GLU A 101 -4.02 -20.72 15.52
N ALA A 102 -3.31 -20.32 14.47
CA ALA A 102 -2.02 -20.89 14.10
C ALA A 102 -0.85 -20.29 14.90
N ALA A 103 -1.07 -19.19 15.58
CA ALA A 103 -0.02 -18.50 16.33
C ALA A 103 0.34 -19.22 17.64
#